data_a83d8fe605987f49c82ccd2d7b8571bc
#
_entry.id   a83d8fe605987f49c82ccd2d7b8571bc
#
_cell.length_a   1.000
_cell.length_b   1.000
_cell.length_c   1.000
_cell.angle_alpha   90.00
_cell.angle_beta   90.00
_cell.angle_gamma   90.00
#
_symmetry.space_group_name_H-M   'P 1'
#
loop_
_entity.id
_entity.type
_entity.pdbx_description
1 polymer ?
#
loop_
_entity_poly.entity_id
_entity_poly.type
_entity_poly.pdbx_seq_one_letter_code
_entity_poly.pdbx_strand_id
1 'polypeptide(L)'
;MTVVVEIAGLELPGRHGALEPERELEQPFVYDVELELEEPAADELEQTVDYREVVALIREISDHRRFHLLESLAATVADAMLARFPAERVRVRVRKPEVELGSPVDYAAASVRRERP
;
A
#
# COMPACT_ATOMS: atom_id res chain seq x y z
N MET A 1 13.72 -20.69 -3.83
CA MET A 1 12.49 -20.36 -4.60
C MET A 1 11.80 -19.22 -3.93
N THR A 2 11.08 -18.43 -4.69
CA THR A 2 10.35 -17.28 -4.16
C THR A 2 8.85 -17.56 -4.10
N VAL A 3 8.19 -16.90 -3.17
CA VAL A 3 6.73 -16.89 -3.07
C VAL A 3 6.27 -15.44 -3.04
N VAL A 4 5.05 -15.20 -3.49
CA VAL A 4 4.43 -13.88 -3.41
C VAL A 4 3.32 -13.94 -2.36
N VAL A 5 3.44 -13.05 -1.38
CA VAL A 5 2.38 -12.83 -0.39
C VAL A 5 1.61 -11.60 -0.84
N GLU A 6 0.29 -11.70 -0.85
CA GLU A 6 -0.56 -10.63 -1.32
C GLU A 6 -1.61 -10.25 -0.30
N ILE A 7 -1.81 -8.95 -0.12
CA ILE A 7 -2.96 -8.41 0.59
C ILE A 7 -3.72 -7.58 -0.43
N ALA A 8 -4.95 -7.98 -0.72
CA ALA A 8 -5.77 -7.38 -1.76
C ALA A 8 -7.03 -6.76 -1.19
N GLY A 9 -7.35 -5.57 -1.68
CA GLY A 9 -8.61 -4.91 -1.32
C GLY A 9 -8.66 -4.38 0.10
N LEU A 10 -7.52 -4.01 0.69
CA LEU A 10 -7.51 -3.39 2.02
C LEU A 10 -8.04 -1.97 1.93
N GLU A 11 -9.21 -1.75 2.49
CA GLU A 11 -9.80 -0.42 2.52
C GLU A 11 -9.48 0.28 3.84
N LEU A 12 -8.89 1.46 3.74
CA LEU A 12 -8.58 2.30 4.90
C LEU A 12 -9.01 3.73 4.61
N PRO A 13 -9.53 4.44 5.63
CA PRO A 13 -9.80 5.85 5.47
C PRO A 13 -8.49 6.64 5.41
N GLY A 14 -8.49 7.74 4.67
CA GLY A 14 -7.35 8.61 4.59
C GLY A 14 -7.73 10.00 4.11
N ARG A 15 -6.80 10.94 4.22
CA ARG A 15 -6.99 12.33 3.83
C ARG A 15 -5.89 12.71 2.84
N HIS A 16 -5.98 12.12 1.65
CA HIS A 16 -4.97 12.28 0.61
C HIS A 16 -5.58 12.82 -0.67
N GLY A 17 -4.92 13.79 -1.29
CA GLY A 17 -5.36 14.36 -2.55
C GLY A 17 -4.57 15.60 -2.92
N ALA A 18 -4.55 15.92 -4.21
CA ALA A 18 -3.82 17.07 -4.73
C ALA A 18 -4.43 18.41 -4.31
N LEU A 19 -5.74 18.44 -4.10
CA LEU A 19 -6.46 19.65 -3.73
C LEU A 19 -6.63 19.73 -2.21
N GLU A 20 -6.49 20.91 -1.67
CA GLU A 20 -6.62 21.13 -0.23
C GLU A 20 -7.92 20.58 0.37
N PRO A 21 -9.10 20.80 -0.25
CA PRO A 21 -10.33 20.22 0.29
C PRO A 21 -10.32 18.70 0.42
N GLU A 22 -9.60 18.00 -0.48
CA GLU A 22 -9.48 16.55 -0.42
C GLU A 22 -8.69 16.09 0.81
N ARG A 23 -7.74 16.90 1.27
CA ARG A 23 -6.94 16.59 2.45
C ARG A 23 -7.63 16.95 3.77
N GLU A 24 -8.73 17.66 3.70
CA GLU A 24 -9.55 18.02 4.86
C GLU A 24 -10.64 17.00 5.14
N LEU A 25 -10.99 16.17 4.15
CA LEU A 25 -12.06 15.20 4.25
C LEU A 25 -11.50 13.78 4.20
N GLU A 26 -12.02 12.93 5.07
CA GLU A 26 -11.69 11.52 5.09
C GLU A 26 -12.45 10.83 3.96
N GLN A 27 -11.76 9.99 3.21
CA GLN A 27 -12.35 9.19 2.14
C GLN A 27 -11.66 7.83 2.07
N PRO A 28 -12.30 6.82 1.44
CA PRO A 28 -11.71 5.50 1.37
C PRO A 28 -10.57 5.44 0.35
N PHE A 29 -9.52 4.69 0.70
CA PHE A 29 -8.45 4.30 -0.20
C PHE A 29 -8.31 2.79 -0.12
N VAL A 30 -8.07 2.15 -1.25
CA VAL A 30 -7.97 0.69 -1.33
C VAL A 30 -6.56 0.31 -1.72
N TYR A 31 -5.92 -0.51 -0.90
CA TYR A 31 -4.54 -0.93 -1.07
C TYR A 31 -4.45 -2.38 -1.50
N ASP A 32 -3.61 -2.62 -2.50
CA ASP A 32 -3.21 -3.96 -2.92
C ASP A 32 -1.70 -4.01 -2.81
N VAL A 33 -1.18 -4.95 -2.03
CA VAL A 33 0.25 -5.07 -1.74
C VAL A 33 0.71 -6.48 -2.05
N GLU A 34 1.81 -6.60 -2.79
CA GLU A 34 2.47 -7.87 -3.07
C GLU A 34 3.89 -7.78 -2.54
N LEU A 35 4.30 -8.81 -1.78
CA LEU A 35 5.66 -8.95 -1.28
C LEU A 35 6.23 -10.27 -1.81
N GLU A 36 7.34 -10.20 -2.51
CA GLU A 36 8.05 -11.38 -3.00
C GLU A 36 9.12 -11.77 -1.99
N LEU A 37 9.00 -12.96 -1.45
CA LEU A 37 9.85 -13.47 -0.37
C LEU A 37 10.49 -14.78 -0.79
N GLU A 38 11.57 -15.16 -0.08
CA GLU A 38 12.04 -16.53 -0.15
C GLU A 38 10.98 -17.45 0.44
N GLU A 39 10.81 -18.63 -0.14
CA GLU A 39 9.93 -19.64 0.40
C GLU A 39 10.36 -20.00 1.82
N PRO A 40 9.44 -20.02 2.79
CA PRO A 40 9.78 -20.35 4.18
C PRO A 40 10.44 -21.73 4.29
N ALA A 41 11.53 -21.82 5.04
CA ALA A 41 12.22 -23.08 5.27
C ALA A 41 11.43 -24.01 6.19
N ALA A 42 10.56 -23.46 7.02
CA ALA A 42 9.68 -24.19 7.91
C ALA A 42 8.30 -23.53 7.96
N ASP A 43 7.29 -24.29 8.31
CA ASP A 43 5.91 -23.80 8.44
C ASP A 43 5.75 -23.05 9.77
N GLU A 44 6.42 -21.91 9.86
CA GLU A 44 6.47 -21.06 11.05
C GLU A 44 6.34 -19.59 10.64
N LEU A 45 5.62 -18.81 11.44
CA LEU A 45 5.38 -17.40 11.17
C LEU A 45 6.68 -16.59 11.10
N GLU A 46 7.69 -16.96 11.87
CA GLU A 46 8.99 -16.28 11.91
C GLU A 46 9.75 -16.38 10.58
N GLN A 47 9.34 -17.31 9.73
CA GLN A 47 9.97 -17.55 8.42
C GLN A 47 9.34 -16.71 7.30
N THR A 48 8.32 -15.93 7.60
CA THR A 48 7.55 -15.19 6.60
C THR A 48 7.14 -13.81 7.13
N VAL A 49 6.11 -13.25 6.54
CA VAL A 49 5.57 -11.94 6.91
C VAL A 49 4.21 -12.13 7.58
N ASP A 50 4.01 -11.50 8.73
CA ASP A 50 2.72 -11.47 9.40
C ASP A 50 1.84 -10.42 8.70
N TYR A 51 0.73 -10.86 8.12
CA TYR A 51 -0.23 -9.99 7.42
C TYR A 51 -0.74 -8.85 8.29
N ARG A 52 -0.89 -9.09 9.57
CA ARG A 52 -1.36 -8.07 10.52
C ARG A 52 -0.37 -6.92 10.66
N GLU A 53 0.93 -7.22 10.60
CA GLU A 53 1.98 -6.21 10.65
C GLU A 53 2.01 -5.37 9.36
N VAL A 54 1.73 -6.00 8.22
CA VAL A 54 1.64 -5.28 6.94
C VAL A 54 0.50 -4.27 6.99
N VAL A 55 -0.68 -4.72 7.42
CA VAL A 55 -1.85 -3.84 7.55
C VAL A 55 -1.60 -2.70 8.53
N ALA A 56 -0.99 -3.03 9.68
CA ALA A 56 -0.69 -2.02 10.70
C ALA A 56 0.26 -0.94 10.18
N LEU A 57 1.26 -1.34 9.41
CA LEU A 57 2.23 -0.40 8.84
C LEU A 57 1.56 0.55 7.83
N ILE A 58 0.70 0.02 6.97
CA ILE A 58 -0.03 0.84 6.00
C ILE A 58 -0.93 1.83 6.73
N ARG A 59 -1.66 1.35 7.74
CA ARG A 59 -2.54 2.21 8.55
C ARG A 59 -1.76 3.33 9.22
N GLU A 60 -0.62 3.01 9.80
CA GLU A 60 0.22 4.02 10.45
C GLU A 60 0.65 5.11 9.47
N ILE A 61 1.09 4.73 8.28
CA ILE A 61 1.51 5.69 7.25
C ILE A 61 0.33 6.58 6.84
N SER A 62 -0.82 5.99 6.56
CA SER A 62 -2.00 6.73 6.13
C SER A 62 -2.55 7.66 7.21
N ASP A 63 -2.55 7.20 8.47
CA ASP A 63 -3.13 7.98 9.57
C ASP A 63 -2.28 9.19 9.98
N HIS A 64 -0.95 9.09 9.80
CA HIS A 64 -0.03 10.12 10.29
C HIS A 64 0.39 11.14 9.24
N ARG A 65 0.02 10.95 7.97
CA ARG A 65 0.39 11.86 6.88
C ARG A 65 -0.78 12.11 5.94
N ARG A 66 -0.76 13.30 5.33
CA ARG A 66 -1.73 13.71 4.30
C ARG A 66 -0.96 13.88 3.01
N PHE A 67 -1.00 12.85 2.17
CA PHE A 67 -0.28 12.88 0.90
C PHE A 67 -1.02 13.71 -0.14
N HIS A 68 -0.28 14.43 -0.96
CA HIS A 68 -0.85 15.19 -2.07
C HIS A 68 -1.05 14.31 -3.30
N LEU A 69 -0.22 13.29 -3.46
CA LEU A 69 -0.24 12.42 -4.64
C LEU A 69 -0.40 10.96 -4.23
N LEU A 70 -1.21 10.21 -4.97
CA LEU A 70 -1.32 8.75 -4.80
C LEU A 70 0.03 8.08 -5.04
N GLU A 71 0.79 8.60 -6.01
CA GLU A 71 2.14 8.11 -6.33
C GLU A 71 3.06 8.19 -5.12
N SER A 72 3.02 9.31 -4.40
CA SER A 72 3.84 9.50 -3.20
C SER A 72 3.40 8.59 -2.06
N LEU A 73 2.10 8.40 -1.89
CA LEU A 73 1.55 7.48 -0.90
C LEU A 73 1.99 6.06 -1.22
N ALA A 74 1.81 5.61 -2.46
CA ALA A 74 2.19 4.27 -2.89
C ALA A 74 3.71 4.04 -2.73
N ALA A 75 4.53 5.02 -3.12
CA ALA A 75 5.98 4.93 -2.99
C ALA A 75 6.42 4.85 -1.53
N THR A 76 5.82 5.65 -0.66
CA THR A 76 6.14 5.62 0.78
C THR A 76 5.80 4.28 1.38
N VAL A 77 4.65 3.71 1.03
CA VAL A 77 4.26 2.37 1.50
C VAL A 77 5.24 1.32 0.98
N ALA A 78 5.59 1.36 -0.30
CA ALA A 78 6.52 0.38 -0.88
C ALA A 78 7.89 0.44 -0.21
N ASP A 79 8.43 1.64 0.01
CA ASP A 79 9.73 1.82 0.67
C ASP A 79 9.68 1.32 2.12
N ALA A 80 8.59 1.58 2.83
CA ALA A 80 8.41 1.10 4.19
C ALA A 80 8.34 -0.42 4.26
N MET A 81 7.69 -1.05 3.29
CA MET A 81 7.62 -2.52 3.21
C MET A 81 9.00 -3.13 3.03
N LEU A 82 9.82 -2.57 2.13
CA LEU A 82 11.20 -3.05 1.93
C LEU A 82 12.06 -2.85 3.17
N ALA A 83 11.87 -1.74 3.88
CA ALA A 83 12.64 -1.45 5.09
C ALA A 83 12.26 -2.37 6.25
N ARG A 84 10.98 -2.75 6.35
CA ARG A 84 10.45 -3.48 7.50
C ARG A 84 10.46 -4.99 7.33
N PHE A 85 10.24 -5.49 6.12
CA PHE A 85 10.05 -6.92 5.86
C PHE A 85 11.16 -7.48 4.96
N PRO A 86 11.46 -8.79 5.04
CA PRO A 86 12.51 -9.42 4.24
C PRO A 86 12.08 -9.72 2.81
N ALA A 87 11.47 -8.74 2.15
CA ALA A 87 11.01 -8.88 0.78
C ALA A 87 12.09 -8.46 -0.20
N GLU A 88 12.23 -9.21 -1.31
CA GLU A 88 13.14 -8.88 -2.40
C GLU A 88 12.52 -7.85 -3.33
N ARG A 89 11.21 -7.95 -3.54
CA ARG A 89 10.44 -7.04 -4.35
C ARG A 89 9.10 -6.76 -3.70
N VAL A 90 8.63 -5.54 -3.90
CA VAL A 90 7.33 -5.10 -3.38
C VAL A 90 6.61 -4.37 -4.48
N ARG A 91 5.32 -4.64 -4.62
CA ARG A 91 4.42 -3.86 -5.48
C ARG A 91 3.29 -3.33 -4.61
N VAL A 92 3.03 -2.04 -4.71
CA VAL A 92 1.94 -1.38 -4.00
C VAL A 92 1.07 -0.67 -5.02
N ARG A 93 -0.23 -0.92 -4.94
CA ARG A 93 -1.23 -0.21 -5.73
C ARG A 93 -2.21 0.43 -4.78
N VAL A 94 -2.45 1.72 -4.95
CA VAL A 94 -3.44 2.45 -4.17
C VAL A 94 -4.52 2.94 -5.11
N ARG A 95 -5.76 2.57 -4.82
CA ARG A 95 -6.93 3.00 -5.58
C ARG A 95 -7.70 4.06 -4.79
N LYS A 96 -8.22 5.03 -5.52
CA LYS A 96 -9.08 6.08 -4.97
C LYS A 96 -10.45 5.90 -5.61
N PRO A 97 -11.37 5.15 -4.96
CA PRO A 97 -12.65 4.80 -5.58
C PRO A 97 -13.62 5.97 -5.71
N GLU A 98 -13.50 6.97 -4.84
CA GLU A 98 -14.41 8.12 -4.84
C GLU A 98 -13.80 9.36 -5.49
N VAL A 99 -13.18 9.17 -6.64
CA VAL A 99 -12.54 10.27 -7.37
C VAL A 99 -13.56 11.00 -8.25
N GLU A 100 -13.48 12.34 -8.27
CA GLU A 100 -14.33 13.18 -9.11
C GLU A 100 -13.53 13.77 -10.25
N LEU A 101 -13.79 13.32 -11.47
CA LEU A 101 -13.05 13.73 -12.66
C LEU A 101 -13.90 14.42 -13.72
N GLY A 102 -15.16 14.73 -13.37
CA GLY A 102 -16.09 15.35 -14.32
C GLY A 102 -16.74 14.35 -15.28
N SER A 103 -16.33 13.09 -15.25
CA SER A 103 -16.93 11.99 -15.99
C SER A 103 -16.87 10.73 -15.14
N PRO A 104 -17.80 9.80 -15.30
CA PRO A 104 -17.78 8.56 -14.51
C PRO A 104 -16.55 7.73 -14.78
N VAL A 105 -15.89 7.29 -13.70
CA VAL A 105 -14.80 6.30 -13.74
C VAL A 105 -14.99 5.36 -12.55
N ASP A 106 -14.44 4.15 -12.64
CA ASP A 106 -14.53 3.22 -11.53
C ASP A 106 -13.64 3.66 -10.37
N TYR A 107 -12.44 4.08 -10.69
CA TYR A 107 -11.46 4.58 -9.71
C TYR A 107 -10.26 5.18 -10.44
N ALA A 108 -9.44 5.93 -9.71
CA ALA A 108 -8.09 6.27 -10.14
C ALA A 108 -7.12 5.46 -9.27
N ALA A 109 -5.96 5.13 -9.79
CA ALA A 109 -4.98 4.34 -9.06
C ALA A 109 -3.55 4.73 -9.43
N ALA A 110 -2.63 4.48 -8.52
CA ALA A 110 -1.20 4.56 -8.76
C ALA A 110 -0.55 3.27 -8.27
N SER A 111 0.42 2.77 -9.01
CA SER A 111 1.18 1.57 -8.66
C SER A 111 2.66 1.88 -8.63
N VAL A 112 3.37 1.32 -7.67
CA VAL A 112 4.82 1.48 -7.51
C VAL A 112 5.42 0.11 -7.26
N ARG A 113 6.55 -0.15 -7.92
CA ARG A 113 7.36 -1.34 -7.69
C ARG A 113 8.70 -0.92 -7.15
N ARG A 114 9.20 -1.67 -6.19
CA ARG A 114 10.54 -1.47 -5.61
C ARG A 114 11.24 -2.81 -5.50
N GLU A 115 12.54 -2.80 -5.75
CA GLU A 115 13.40 -3.96 -5.57
C GLU A 115 14.50 -3.60 -4.60
N ARG A 116 14.93 -4.61 -3.84
CA ARG A 116 16.09 -4.48 -2.98
C ARG A 116 17.35 -4.48 -3.86
N PRO A 117 18.28 -3.52 -3.65
CA PRO A 117 19.50 -3.46 -4.43
C PRO A 117 20.45 -4.67 -4.20
#